data_d510bd3eae9f002da48e1e2b8cabdf63
#
_entry.id   d510bd3eae9f002da48e1e2b8cabdf63
#
_cell.length_a   1.000
_cell.length_b   1.000
_cell.length_c   1.000
_cell.angle_alpha   90.00
_cell.angle_beta   90.00
_cell.angle_gamma   90.00
#
_symmetry.space_group_name_H-M   'P 1'
#
loop_
_entity.id
_entity.type
_entity.pdbx_description
1 polymer ?
#
loop_
_entity_poly.entity_id
_entity_poly.type
_entity_poly.pdbx_seq_one_letter_code
_entity_poly.pdbx_strand_id
1 'polypeptide(L)'
;MLTIADVAKSYGTRELFSDISLFVARTDRFGLVGPNGAGKSTLFNLILGQEAADQGTIEWERGADFGFLPQESAPVGEESILEIATDGAKLDYDGDDDDDHEIDWTLEPRARKILAGLGFKDAEMDLPAKSFSGGWVMRAHLGRLLVSEPTLLLLDEPTNHLDLEALLWLQDYLTRYPGGLLVISHDRAFLNALCNGILELRGATLHKYTGNYDSYLEQKDARHDQLIALYNSQQKEIAHQQKFVDRFGAKASLATRAKSKEKHIARLKQEAIESPELELKRINFRFPQPARSGLKVVELEHIDQAYGDHVVYQDLNFTAERGQKIVLVGPNGAGKSTLLKILADVVPTQAGTRELGANVTPGYFAQNRAENLQLDATVFENVMELRTAQNNLTEQQARAILGAFLFRKDDVFKKVSVLSGGEKSRLALARLLVDPPNLLLMDEPTTHLDIPSIDALINALKAFTGTFIFISHDVYFIRQLAQTVLHVHSGRLTTYAGNYDYYLEKSKASNAREALTAGFTSARPEQTAKAKPTKPKIDREAAKAAKARLREVRNAVGKLEQKVAKLETEQAELTAELEDPATYEDPGKPHQLNRQLSAVTDQLEAANHEWEQAAGQLMALESDD
;
A
#
# COMPACT_ATOMS: atom_id res chain seq x y z
N MET A 1 -4.51 4.89 -28.53
CA MET A 1 -5.10 3.55 -28.47
C MET A 1 -6.51 3.57 -27.88
N LEU A 2 -6.70 4.12 -26.68
CA LEU A 2 -8.01 4.38 -26.08
C LEU A 2 -8.17 5.88 -25.85
N THR A 3 -9.28 6.47 -26.33
CA THR A 3 -9.62 7.89 -26.15
C THR A 3 -10.95 7.98 -25.40
N ILE A 4 -10.94 8.67 -24.29
CA ILE A 4 -12.12 8.99 -23.48
C ILE A 4 -12.28 10.50 -23.54
N ALA A 5 -13.44 11.00 -23.97
CA ALA A 5 -13.71 12.43 -24.13
C ALA A 5 -15.00 12.82 -23.40
N ASP A 6 -14.85 13.71 -22.42
CA ASP A 6 -15.91 14.38 -21.65
C ASP A 6 -16.96 13.41 -21.06
N VAL A 7 -16.49 12.25 -20.59
CA VAL A 7 -17.37 11.19 -20.06
C VAL A 7 -17.88 11.56 -18.67
N ALA A 8 -19.21 11.43 -18.51
CA ALA A 8 -19.92 11.59 -17.25
C ALA A 8 -20.77 10.37 -16.93
N LYS A 9 -20.91 10.07 -15.64
CA LYS A 9 -21.74 8.98 -15.12
C LYS A 9 -22.33 9.31 -13.77
N SER A 10 -23.63 9.04 -13.61
CA SER A 10 -24.37 9.20 -12.36
C SER A 10 -25.32 8.04 -12.11
N TYR A 11 -25.60 7.76 -10.83
CA TYR A 11 -26.63 6.81 -10.42
C TYR A 11 -27.67 7.52 -9.56
N GLY A 12 -28.84 7.74 -10.13
CA GLY A 12 -29.90 8.51 -9.49
C GLY A 12 -29.46 9.95 -9.24
N THR A 13 -29.42 10.37 -7.98
CA THR A 13 -28.96 11.72 -7.57
C THR A 13 -27.47 11.80 -7.29
N ARG A 14 -26.74 10.69 -7.34
CA ARG A 14 -25.31 10.63 -7.04
C ARG A 14 -24.52 10.68 -8.33
N GLU A 15 -23.85 11.80 -8.56
CA GLU A 15 -22.82 11.92 -9.58
C GLU A 15 -21.58 11.15 -9.13
N LEU A 16 -21.09 10.24 -9.99
CA LEU A 16 -19.84 9.52 -9.73
C LEU A 16 -18.65 10.30 -10.27
N PHE A 17 -18.78 10.77 -11.52
CA PHE A 17 -17.79 11.61 -12.16
C PHE A 17 -18.37 12.35 -13.36
N SER A 18 -17.76 13.48 -13.69
CA SER A 18 -18.07 14.33 -14.85
C SER A 18 -16.78 14.78 -15.53
N ASP A 19 -16.91 15.12 -16.80
CA ASP A 19 -15.85 15.70 -17.63
C ASP A 19 -14.54 14.88 -17.64
N ILE A 20 -14.64 13.54 -17.58
CA ILE A 20 -13.46 12.69 -17.67
C ILE A 20 -12.95 12.66 -19.10
N SER A 21 -11.73 13.17 -19.32
CA SER A 21 -11.01 13.10 -20.58
C SER A 21 -9.64 12.46 -20.35
N LEU A 22 -9.36 11.37 -21.07
CA LEU A 22 -8.14 10.59 -20.93
C LEU A 22 -7.74 9.98 -22.27
N PHE A 23 -6.46 10.07 -22.59
CA PHE A 23 -5.84 9.30 -23.66
C PHE A 23 -4.86 8.29 -23.09
N VAL A 24 -4.96 7.02 -23.54
CA VAL A 24 -4.07 5.93 -23.18
C VAL A 24 -3.33 5.45 -24.44
N ALA A 25 -2.01 5.60 -24.44
CA ALA A 25 -1.14 5.11 -25.51
C ALA A 25 -0.77 3.64 -25.30
N ARG A 26 -0.20 2.98 -26.32
CA ARG A 26 0.21 1.56 -26.29
C ARG A 26 1.30 1.25 -25.26
N THR A 27 2.07 2.25 -24.85
CA THR A 27 3.18 2.09 -23.88
C THR A 27 2.86 2.68 -22.52
N ASP A 28 1.65 3.24 -22.35
CA ASP A 28 1.25 3.82 -21.07
C ASP A 28 0.96 2.75 -20.04
N ARG A 29 1.39 3.00 -18.83
CA ARG A 29 1.21 2.13 -17.67
C ARG A 29 0.59 2.95 -16.55
N PHE A 30 -0.73 3.00 -16.52
CA PHE A 30 -1.46 3.81 -15.56
C PHE A 30 -2.01 2.99 -14.40
N GLY A 31 -1.77 3.49 -13.18
CA GLY A 31 -2.47 3.05 -11.97
C GLY A 31 -3.69 3.93 -11.72
N LEU A 32 -4.89 3.35 -11.66
CA LEU A 32 -6.12 4.05 -11.31
C LEU A 32 -6.37 3.91 -9.81
N VAL A 33 -6.25 5.02 -9.09
CA VAL A 33 -6.38 5.07 -7.63
C VAL A 33 -7.54 5.98 -7.21
N GLY A 34 -8.04 5.78 -6.00
CA GLY A 34 -9.13 6.57 -5.43
C GLY A 34 -9.83 5.82 -4.32
N PRO A 35 -10.65 6.49 -3.51
CA PRO A 35 -11.39 5.84 -2.43
C PRO A 35 -12.36 4.79 -2.95
N ASN A 36 -12.75 3.85 -2.09
CA ASN A 36 -13.77 2.87 -2.43
C ASN A 36 -15.10 3.58 -2.74
N GLY A 37 -15.78 3.14 -3.81
CA GLY A 37 -17.01 3.76 -4.29
C GLY A 37 -16.81 5.07 -5.08
N ALA A 38 -15.58 5.43 -5.47
CA ALA A 38 -15.31 6.58 -6.34
C ALA A 38 -15.71 6.36 -7.81
N GLY A 39 -16.01 5.12 -8.21
CA GLY A 39 -16.39 4.79 -9.59
C GLY A 39 -15.28 4.18 -10.44
N LYS A 40 -14.21 3.65 -9.83
CA LYS A 40 -13.08 3.03 -10.56
C LYS A 40 -13.54 1.87 -11.44
N SER A 41 -14.23 0.88 -10.87
CA SER A 41 -14.76 -0.27 -11.61
C SER A 41 -15.87 0.15 -12.58
N THR A 42 -16.67 1.20 -12.26
CA THR A 42 -17.65 1.76 -13.21
C THR A 42 -16.95 2.36 -14.42
N LEU A 43 -15.82 3.05 -14.24
CA LEU A 43 -15.03 3.56 -15.38
C LEU A 43 -14.52 2.40 -16.26
N PHE A 44 -14.10 1.28 -15.66
CA PHE A 44 -13.76 0.07 -16.43
C PHE A 44 -14.96 -0.49 -17.18
N ASN A 45 -16.12 -0.61 -16.55
CA ASN A 45 -17.34 -1.10 -17.21
C ASN A 45 -17.75 -0.21 -18.42
N LEU A 46 -17.56 1.11 -18.30
CA LEU A 46 -17.79 2.03 -19.42
C LEU A 46 -16.77 1.82 -20.55
N ILE A 47 -15.49 1.63 -20.22
CA ILE A 47 -14.42 1.36 -21.20
C ILE A 47 -14.70 0.04 -21.94
N LEU A 48 -15.23 -0.96 -21.24
CA LEU A 48 -15.58 -2.27 -21.78
C LEU A 48 -16.92 -2.27 -22.56
N GLY A 49 -17.67 -1.15 -22.54
CA GLY A 49 -19.00 -1.09 -23.14
C GLY A 49 -20.07 -1.90 -22.42
N GLN A 50 -19.79 -2.38 -21.18
CA GLN A 50 -20.77 -3.10 -20.35
C GLN A 50 -21.82 -2.17 -19.76
N GLU A 51 -21.48 -0.90 -19.62
CA GLU A 51 -22.39 0.19 -19.25
C GLU A 51 -22.30 1.33 -20.25
N ALA A 52 -23.38 2.12 -20.37
CA ALA A 52 -23.39 3.32 -21.19
C ALA A 52 -23.01 4.54 -20.35
N ALA A 53 -22.22 5.45 -20.91
CA ALA A 53 -21.97 6.75 -20.33
C ALA A 53 -23.23 7.64 -20.44
N ASP A 54 -23.45 8.52 -19.47
CA ASP A 54 -24.55 9.49 -19.53
C ASP A 54 -24.21 10.63 -20.52
N GLN A 55 -22.92 10.97 -20.66
CA GLN A 55 -22.38 11.95 -21.60
C GLN A 55 -20.98 11.53 -22.05
N GLY A 56 -20.51 12.09 -23.17
CA GLY A 56 -19.18 11.87 -23.70
C GLY A 56 -19.06 10.64 -24.59
N THR A 57 -17.85 10.35 -25.04
CA THR A 57 -17.55 9.22 -25.93
C THR A 57 -16.32 8.46 -25.46
N ILE A 58 -16.32 7.15 -25.75
CA ILE A 58 -15.17 6.26 -25.52
C ILE A 58 -14.87 5.57 -26.84
N GLU A 59 -13.69 5.77 -27.36
CA GLU A 59 -13.29 5.31 -28.69
C GLU A 59 -12.01 4.49 -28.62
N TRP A 60 -12.00 3.35 -29.30
CA TRP A 60 -10.85 2.50 -29.50
C TRP A 60 -10.22 2.72 -30.88
N GLU A 61 -8.91 2.75 -30.93
CA GLU A 61 -8.18 2.73 -32.19
C GLU A 61 -8.50 1.45 -32.96
N ARG A 62 -8.67 1.55 -34.28
CA ARG A 62 -9.00 0.39 -35.13
C ARG A 62 -7.90 -0.68 -35.04
N GLY A 63 -8.32 -1.91 -34.71
CA GLY A 63 -7.39 -3.04 -34.52
C GLY A 63 -6.67 -3.06 -33.18
N ALA A 64 -7.10 -2.26 -32.19
CA ALA A 64 -6.67 -2.42 -30.80
C ALA A 64 -7.51 -3.51 -30.15
N ASP A 65 -6.82 -4.47 -29.53
CA ASP A 65 -7.41 -5.50 -28.69
C ASP A 65 -7.13 -5.20 -27.22
N PHE A 66 -8.00 -5.67 -26.35
CA PHE A 66 -7.84 -5.49 -24.90
C PHE A 66 -8.16 -6.78 -24.15
N GLY A 67 -7.48 -6.98 -23.04
CA GLY A 67 -7.79 -8.04 -22.08
C GLY A 67 -8.26 -7.45 -20.77
N PHE A 68 -9.31 -8.02 -20.19
CA PHE A 68 -9.87 -7.56 -18.92
C PHE A 68 -9.88 -8.68 -17.88
N LEU A 69 -9.33 -8.38 -16.69
CA LEU A 69 -9.45 -9.20 -15.49
C LEU A 69 -10.48 -8.56 -14.56
N PRO A 70 -11.67 -9.17 -14.36
CA PRO A 70 -12.65 -8.68 -13.40
C PRO A 70 -12.25 -8.99 -11.96
N GLN A 71 -12.88 -8.34 -10.99
CA GLN A 71 -12.64 -8.57 -9.57
C GLN A 71 -13.13 -9.95 -9.09
N GLU A 72 -14.16 -10.51 -9.71
CA GLU A 72 -14.72 -11.84 -9.39
C GLU A 72 -14.69 -12.73 -10.63
N SER A 73 -14.40 -14.02 -10.42
CA SER A 73 -14.41 -15.02 -11.51
C SER A 73 -15.83 -15.41 -11.92
N ALA A 74 -16.02 -15.64 -13.22
CA ALA A 74 -17.22 -16.32 -13.69
C ALA A 74 -17.27 -17.78 -13.14
N PRO A 75 -18.47 -18.37 -13.01
CA PRO A 75 -18.62 -19.79 -12.73
C PRO A 75 -17.87 -20.63 -13.78
N VAL A 76 -17.10 -21.63 -13.32
CA VAL A 76 -16.34 -22.54 -14.20
C VAL A 76 -17.05 -23.87 -14.35
N GLY A 77 -16.84 -24.51 -15.51
CA GLY A 77 -17.37 -25.84 -15.84
C GLY A 77 -16.38 -26.97 -15.54
N GLU A 78 -16.34 -27.93 -16.45
CA GLU A 78 -15.46 -29.11 -16.38
C GLU A 78 -14.08 -28.87 -17.01
N GLU A 79 -13.84 -27.65 -17.57
CA GLU A 79 -12.61 -27.29 -18.22
C GLU A 79 -11.42 -27.38 -17.26
N SER A 80 -10.27 -27.83 -17.74
CA SER A 80 -9.02 -27.84 -16.98
C SER A 80 -8.45 -26.43 -16.85
N ILE A 81 -7.55 -26.24 -15.88
CA ILE A 81 -6.84 -24.97 -15.69
C ILE A 81 -6.06 -24.59 -16.96
N LEU A 82 -5.46 -25.58 -17.64
CA LEU A 82 -4.74 -25.35 -18.88
C LEU A 82 -5.68 -24.94 -20.03
N GLU A 83 -6.83 -25.59 -20.17
CA GLU A 83 -7.84 -25.22 -21.18
C GLU A 83 -8.33 -23.78 -20.95
N ILE A 84 -8.63 -23.37 -19.71
CA ILE A 84 -8.98 -21.98 -19.40
C ILE A 84 -7.87 -21.01 -19.83
N ALA A 85 -6.60 -21.36 -19.56
CA ALA A 85 -5.47 -20.49 -19.89
C ALA A 85 -5.20 -20.40 -21.40
N THR A 86 -5.60 -21.39 -22.18
CA THR A 86 -5.43 -21.42 -23.64
C THR A 86 -6.69 -21.02 -24.42
N ASP A 87 -7.84 -20.91 -23.72
CA ASP A 87 -9.10 -20.47 -24.29
C ASP A 87 -9.03 -19.01 -24.70
N GLY A 88 -9.16 -18.52 -25.78
CA GLY A 88 -9.04 -17.11 -26.22
C GLY A 88 -7.70 -16.76 -26.87
N ALA A 89 -6.71 -17.64 -26.83
CA ALA A 89 -5.53 -17.54 -27.69
C ALA A 89 -5.75 -18.30 -29.01
N LYS A 90 -6.85 -19.02 -29.16
CA LYS A 90 -7.39 -19.46 -30.46
C LYS A 90 -7.98 -18.20 -31.08
N LEU A 91 -7.21 -17.56 -31.96
CA LEU A 91 -7.64 -16.41 -32.74
C LEU A 91 -8.99 -16.73 -33.39
N ASP A 92 -10.05 -16.00 -33.02
CA ASP A 92 -11.27 -15.89 -33.84
C ASP A 92 -10.88 -15.18 -35.15
N TYR A 93 -10.41 -15.98 -36.09
CA TYR A 93 -10.35 -15.55 -37.48
C TYR A 93 -11.74 -15.78 -38.06
N ASP A 94 -12.61 -14.76 -37.94
CA ASP A 94 -13.81 -14.63 -38.77
C ASP A 94 -13.35 -14.36 -40.21
N GLY A 95 -13.14 -15.39 -40.97
CA GLY A 95 -12.78 -15.29 -42.37
C GLY A 95 -12.76 -16.65 -43.03
N ASP A 96 -13.86 -16.93 -43.73
CA ASP A 96 -14.08 -17.89 -44.82
C ASP A 96 -13.16 -19.14 -44.91
N ASP A 97 -13.87 -20.25 -44.94
CA ASP A 97 -13.40 -21.60 -45.31
C ASP A 97 -12.18 -21.60 -46.25
N ASP A 98 -11.04 -22.06 -45.71
CA ASP A 98 -10.19 -23.07 -46.38
C ASP A 98 -9.03 -23.52 -45.45
N ASP A 99 -8.93 -24.82 -45.29
CA ASP A 99 -7.95 -25.64 -44.64
C ASP A 99 -6.52 -25.06 -44.55
N ASP A 100 -6.10 -24.61 -43.37
CA ASP A 100 -4.78 -24.82 -42.72
C ASP A 100 -4.74 -24.06 -41.42
N HIS A 101 -5.36 -24.61 -40.36
CA HIS A 101 -5.14 -24.11 -38.99
C HIS A 101 -3.67 -24.40 -38.62
N GLU A 102 -2.77 -23.46 -38.77
CA GLU A 102 -1.45 -23.52 -38.14
C GLU A 102 -1.64 -23.61 -36.63
N ILE A 103 -1.59 -24.83 -36.11
CA ILE A 103 -1.63 -25.08 -34.66
C ILE A 103 -0.40 -24.39 -34.08
N ASP A 104 -0.63 -23.37 -33.25
CA ASP A 104 0.46 -22.72 -32.51
C ASP A 104 1.03 -23.68 -31.44
N TRP A 105 2.02 -24.47 -31.85
CA TRP A 105 2.69 -25.40 -30.95
C TRP A 105 3.41 -24.74 -29.77
N THR A 106 3.53 -23.41 -29.76
CA THR A 106 4.18 -22.66 -28.67
C THR A 106 3.19 -22.24 -27.59
N LEU A 107 1.87 -22.31 -27.86
CA LEU A 107 0.80 -21.86 -26.98
C LEU A 107 0.77 -22.62 -25.65
N GLU A 108 0.71 -23.96 -25.71
CA GLU A 108 0.67 -24.79 -24.50
C GLU A 108 1.93 -24.63 -23.61
N PRO A 109 3.17 -24.72 -24.16
CA PRO A 109 4.37 -24.47 -23.36
C PRO A 109 4.39 -23.06 -22.73
N ARG A 110 3.90 -22.04 -23.43
CA ARG A 110 3.79 -20.68 -22.93
C ARG A 110 2.77 -20.61 -21.81
N ALA A 111 1.60 -21.21 -21.98
CA ALA A 111 0.54 -21.27 -20.96
C ALA A 111 1.04 -21.98 -19.69
N ARG A 112 1.67 -23.15 -19.80
CA ARG A 112 2.25 -23.88 -18.65
C ARG A 112 3.29 -23.05 -17.92
N LYS A 113 4.16 -22.33 -18.65
CA LYS A 113 5.17 -21.45 -18.04
C LYS A 113 4.53 -20.30 -17.26
N ILE A 114 3.47 -19.67 -17.80
CA ILE A 114 2.74 -18.60 -17.15
C ILE A 114 1.99 -19.12 -15.92
N LEU A 115 1.28 -20.25 -16.05
CA LEU A 115 0.58 -20.89 -14.94
C LEU A 115 1.54 -21.32 -13.81
N ALA A 116 2.71 -21.87 -14.14
CA ALA A 116 3.74 -22.17 -13.15
C ALA A 116 4.22 -20.91 -12.41
N GLY A 117 4.36 -19.80 -13.14
CA GLY A 117 4.66 -18.50 -12.54
C GLY A 117 3.58 -17.98 -11.61
N LEU A 118 2.33 -18.29 -11.88
CA LEU A 118 1.16 -17.96 -11.04
C LEU A 118 0.95 -18.96 -9.89
N GLY A 119 1.84 -19.96 -9.73
CA GLY A 119 1.88 -20.87 -8.60
C GLY A 119 1.23 -22.23 -8.82
N PHE A 120 0.77 -22.57 -10.04
CA PHE A 120 0.26 -23.91 -10.36
C PHE A 120 1.40 -24.90 -10.51
N LYS A 121 1.22 -26.12 -10.00
CA LYS A 121 2.12 -27.25 -10.27
C LYS A 121 1.70 -27.93 -11.57
N ASP A 122 2.66 -28.53 -12.27
CA ASP A 122 2.37 -29.21 -13.56
C ASP A 122 1.20 -30.21 -13.47
N ALA A 123 1.14 -31.01 -12.39
CA ALA A 123 0.05 -31.98 -12.18
C ALA A 123 -1.32 -31.34 -11.89
N GLU A 124 -1.34 -30.07 -11.51
CA GLU A 124 -2.58 -29.33 -11.19
C GLU A 124 -3.18 -28.67 -12.44
N MET A 125 -2.39 -28.44 -13.47
CA MET A 125 -2.80 -27.72 -14.68
C MET A 125 -3.82 -28.48 -15.53
N ASP A 126 -3.76 -29.80 -15.47
CA ASP A 126 -4.66 -30.70 -16.23
C ASP A 126 -5.91 -31.09 -15.40
N LEU A 127 -6.05 -30.60 -14.15
CA LEU A 127 -7.21 -30.87 -13.32
C LEU A 127 -8.39 -29.92 -13.63
N PRO A 128 -9.64 -30.39 -13.46
CA PRO A 128 -10.84 -29.57 -13.66
C PRO A 128 -10.85 -28.34 -12.74
N ALA A 129 -11.16 -27.17 -13.29
CA ALA A 129 -11.20 -25.91 -12.54
C ALA A 129 -12.18 -25.92 -11.36
N LYS A 130 -13.25 -26.67 -11.43
CA LYS A 130 -14.22 -26.85 -10.31
C LYS A 130 -13.59 -27.45 -9.04
N SER A 131 -12.44 -28.12 -9.13
CA SER A 131 -11.73 -28.67 -7.98
C SER A 131 -10.93 -27.63 -7.21
N PHE A 132 -10.84 -26.40 -7.73
CA PHE A 132 -10.08 -25.30 -7.16
C PHE A 132 -10.98 -24.27 -6.50
N SER A 133 -10.41 -23.48 -5.59
CA SER A 133 -11.10 -22.31 -5.03
C SER A 133 -11.19 -21.17 -6.06
N GLY A 134 -12.13 -20.24 -5.88
CA GLY A 134 -12.33 -19.09 -6.76
C GLY A 134 -11.05 -18.26 -7.01
N GLY A 135 -10.17 -18.15 -6.00
CA GLY A 135 -8.89 -17.46 -6.16
C GLY A 135 -7.93 -18.17 -7.13
N TRP A 136 -7.91 -19.51 -7.15
CA TRP A 136 -7.13 -20.27 -8.12
C TRP A 136 -7.71 -20.17 -9.53
N VAL A 137 -9.04 -20.20 -9.65
CA VAL A 137 -9.72 -19.98 -10.94
C VAL A 137 -9.40 -18.59 -11.48
N MET A 138 -9.38 -17.57 -10.62
CA MET A 138 -8.99 -16.20 -11.01
C MET A 138 -7.55 -16.13 -11.53
N ARG A 139 -6.62 -16.90 -10.93
CA ARG A 139 -5.23 -17.03 -11.44
C ARG A 139 -5.20 -17.67 -12.83
N ALA A 140 -6.05 -18.67 -13.11
CA ALA A 140 -6.15 -19.28 -14.44
C ALA A 140 -6.65 -18.26 -15.48
N HIS A 141 -7.67 -17.46 -15.15
CA HIS A 141 -8.13 -16.37 -16.01
C HIS A 141 -7.08 -15.28 -16.23
N LEU A 142 -6.32 -14.93 -15.19
CA LEU A 142 -5.15 -14.06 -15.35
C LEU A 142 -4.13 -14.70 -16.31
N GLY A 143 -3.86 -16.01 -16.15
CA GLY A 143 -3.01 -16.78 -17.07
C GLY A 143 -3.46 -16.67 -18.52
N ARG A 144 -4.77 -16.82 -18.79
CA ARG A 144 -5.36 -16.64 -20.11
C ARG A 144 -5.04 -15.27 -20.72
N LEU A 145 -5.22 -14.20 -19.94
CA LEU A 145 -4.94 -12.85 -20.40
C LEU A 145 -3.46 -12.61 -20.71
N LEU A 146 -2.57 -13.21 -19.92
CA LEU A 146 -1.12 -13.10 -20.15
C LEU A 146 -0.67 -13.95 -21.34
N VAL A 147 -1.36 -15.06 -21.62
CA VAL A 147 -1.09 -15.93 -22.79
C VAL A 147 -1.54 -15.26 -24.09
N SER A 148 -2.68 -14.56 -24.08
CA SER A 148 -3.21 -13.87 -25.28
C SER A 148 -2.47 -12.58 -25.65
N GLU A 149 -1.69 -12.00 -24.72
CA GLU A 149 -0.85 -10.80 -24.92
C GLU A 149 -1.56 -9.61 -25.61
N PRO A 150 -2.75 -9.17 -25.14
CA PRO A 150 -3.48 -8.08 -25.77
C PRO A 150 -2.69 -6.76 -25.75
N THR A 151 -3.03 -5.82 -26.65
CA THR A 151 -2.36 -4.51 -26.73
C THR A 151 -2.60 -3.62 -25.51
N LEU A 152 -3.72 -3.80 -24.77
CA LEU A 152 -4.01 -3.15 -23.50
C LEU A 152 -4.55 -4.16 -22.48
N LEU A 153 -3.92 -4.23 -21.32
CA LEU A 153 -4.42 -4.97 -20.17
C LEU A 153 -5.16 -4.04 -19.20
N LEU A 154 -6.41 -4.39 -18.91
CA LEU A 154 -7.25 -3.77 -17.89
C LEU A 154 -7.33 -4.73 -16.69
N LEU A 155 -6.73 -4.38 -15.57
CA LEU A 155 -6.63 -5.26 -14.40
C LEU A 155 -7.35 -4.61 -13.21
N ASP A 156 -8.42 -5.25 -12.71
CA ASP A 156 -9.13 -4.78 -11.50
C ASP A 156 -8.70 -5.63 -10.29
N GLU A 157 -7.89 -5.04 -9.42
CA GLU A 157 -7.34 -5.65 -8.20
C GLU A 157 -6.66 -7.02 -8.44
N PRO A 158 -5.68 -7.13 -9.37
CA PRO A 158 -5.07 -8.41 -9.71
C PRO A 158 -4.28 -9.04 -8.56
N THR A 159 -3.99 -8.27 -7.53
CA THR A 159 -3.18 -8.68 -6.38
C THR A 159 -3.96 -9.45 -5.32
N ASN A 160 -5.31 -9.34 -5.28
CA ASN A 160 -6.14 -9.86 -4.20
C ASN A 160 -6.13 -11.40 -4.04
N HIS A 161 -5.85 -12.14 -5.11
CA HIS A 161 -5.89 -13.60 -5.10
C HIS A 161 -4.52 -14.25 -5.27
N LEU A 162 -3.46 -13.43 -5.26
CA LEU A 162 -2.08 -13.89 -5.41
C LEU A 162 -1.40 -13.99 -4.05
N ASP A 163 -0.62 -15.04 -3.84
CA ASP A 163 0.35 -15.04 -2.77
C ASP A 163 1.56 -14.18 -3.14
N LEU A 164 2.40 -13.93 -2.16
CA LEU A 164 3.55 -13.04 -2.34
C LEU A 164 4.50 -13.53 -3.45
N GLU A 165 4.63 -14.84 -3.66
CA GLU A 165 5.48 -15.40 -4.72
C GLU A 165 4.90 -15.13 -6.10
N ALA A 166 3.62 -15.46 -6.31
CA ALA A 166 2.91 -15.22 -7.56
C ALA A 166 2.78 -13.71 -7.86
N LEU A 167 2.59 -12.89 -6.82
CA LEU A 167 2.56 -11.42 -6.95
C LEU A 167 3.89 -10.87 -7.48
N LEU A 168 5.02 -11.29 -6.89
CA LEU A 168 6.35 -10.85 -7.33
C LEU A 168 6.67 -11.35 -8.75
N TRP A 169 6.22 -12.57 -9.09
CA TRP A 169 6.36 -13.08 -10.45
C TRP A 169 5.53 -12.26 -11.45
N LEU A 170 4.25 -11.97 -11.12
CA LEU A 170 3.39 -11.15 -11.96
C LEU A 170 3.97 -9.75 -12.17
N GLN A 171 4.47 -9.13 -11.10
CA GLN A 171 5.14 -7.82 -11.17
C GLN A 171 6.34 -7.85 -12.13
N ASP A 172 7.20 -8.87 -12.06
CA ASP A 172 8.35 -9.02 -12.94
C ASP A 172 7.91 -9.26 -14.40
N TYR A 173 6.88 -10.08 -14.63
CA TYR A 173 6.30 -10.32 -15.94
C TYR A 173 5.72 -9.04 -16.54
N LEU A 174 4.87 -8.32 -15.82
CA LEU A 174 4.22 -7.09 -16.28
C LEU A 174 5.22 -5.94 -16.49
N THR A 175 6.33 -5.91 -15.77
CA THR A 175 7.40 -4.93 -16.00
C THR A 175 7.99 -5.06 -17.41
N ARG A 176 8.00 -6.25 -17.98
CA ARG A 176 8.51 -6.55 -19.35
C ARG A 176 7.40 -6.64 -20.39
N TYR A 177 6.16 -6.49 -19.99
CA TYR A 177 5.00 -6.59 -20.88
C TYR A 177 5.08 -5.52 -21.98
N PRO A 178 4.90 -5.89 -23.27
CA PRO A 178 5.06 -4.97 -24.39
C PRO A 178 3.88 -4.00 -24.58
N GLY A 179 2.69 -4.38 -24.11
CA GLY A 179 1.46 -3.60 -24.23
C GLY A 179 1.25 -2.57 -23.15
N GLY A 180 0.19 -1.77 -23.29
CA GLY A 180 -0.28 -0.81 -22.29
C GLY A 180 -0.91 -1.51 -21.07
N LEU A 181 -0.87 -0.83 -19.94
CA LEU A 181 -1.48 -1.29 -18.69
C LEU A 181 -2.38 -0.20 -18.10
N LEU A 182 -3.59 -0.57 -17.72
CA LEU A 182 -4.45 0.24 -16.85
C LEU A 182 -4.88 -0.65 -15.68
N VAL A 183 -4.37 -0.32 -14.49
CA VAL A 183 -4.47 -1.19 -13.31
C VAL A 183 -5.16 -0.46 -12.17
N ILE A 184 -6.23 -1.04 -11.64
CA ILE A 184 -6.77 -0.67 -10.33
C ILE A 184 -6.05 -1.55 -9.31
N SER A 185 -5.35 -0.96 -8.34
CA SER A 185 -4.75 -1.70 -7.24
C SER A 185 -4.61 -0.85 -5.99
N HIS A 186 -4.66 -1.52 -4.85
CA HIS A 186 -4.39 -0.95 -3.53
C HIS A 186 -2.98 -1.31 -3.01
N ASP A 187 -2.20 -2.07 -3.78
CA ASP A 187 -0.82 -2.40 -3.46
C ASP A 187 0.14 -1.31 -4.00
N ARG A 188 0.74 -0.55 -3.07
CA ARG A 188 1.69 0.53 -3.40
C ARG A 188 2.97 0.03 -4.05
N ALA A 189 3.50 -1.10 -3.59
CA ALA A 189 4.74 -1.67 -4.13
C ALA A 189 4.53 -2.10 -5.58
N PHE A 190 3.37 -2.70 -5.86
CA PHE A 190 2.96 -3.10 -7.20
C PHE A 190 2.79 -1.89 -8.13
N LEU A 191 2.08 -0.85 -7.69
CA LEU A 191 1.91 0.39 -8.47
C LEU A 191 3.26 1.10 -8.72
N ASN A 192 4.14 1.16 -7.71
CA ASN A 192 5.46 1.77 -7.85
C ASN A 192 6.35 1.06 -8.87
N ALA A 193 6.26 -0.27 -8.93
CA ALA A 193 7.09 -1.06 -9.83
C ALA A 193 6.62 -1.00 -11.29
N LEU A 194 5.32 -0.83 -11.53
CA LEU A 194 4.72 -0.99 -12.86
C LEU A 194 4.33 0.32 -13.52
N CYS A 195 3.83 1.30 -12.74
CA CYS A 195 3.19 2.47 -13.32
C CYS A 195 4.17 3.60 -13.64
N ASN A 196 3.99 4.22 -14.80
CA ASN A 196 4.67 5.45 -15.21
C ASN A 196 3.75 6.68 -15.12
N GLY A 197 2.50 6.49 -14.71
CA GLY A 197 1.53 7.53 -14.40
C GLY A 197 0.43 7.03 -13.48
N ILE A 198 -0.09 7.92 -12.65
CA ILE A 198 -1.20 7.64 -11.73
C ILE A 198 -2.40 8.51 -12.10
N LEU A 199 -3.55 7.86 -12.17
CA LEU A 199 -4.86 8.47 -12.39
C LEU A 199 -5.63 8.46 -11.07
N GLU A 200 -5.84 9.62 -10.45
CA GLU A 200 -6.61 9.72 -9.20
C GLU A 200 -8.05 10.11 -9.52
N LEU A 201 -8.99 9.22 -9.20
CA LEU A 201 -10.42 9.50 -9.29
C LEU A 201 -10.91 9.94 -7.90
N ARG A 202 -11.16 11.27 -7.75
CA ARG A 202 -11.57 11.87 -6.47
C ARG A 202 -12.44 13.10 -6.71
N GLY A 203 -13.50 13.27 -5.91
CA GLY A 203 -14.38 14.43 -6.00
C GLY A 203 -15.05 14.56 -7.36
N ALA A 204 -15.49 13.43 -7.96
CA ALA A 204 -16.10 13.34 -9.28
C ALA A 204 -15.17 13.74 -10.45
N THR A 205 -13.90 13.98 -10.23
CA THR A 205 -12.92 14.36 -11.27
C THR A 205 -11.76 13.38 -11.35
N LEU A 206 -11.16 13.28 -12.54
CA LEU A 206 -9.97 12.46 -12.79
C LEU A 206 -8.74 13.38 -12.89
N HIS A 207 -7.74 13.12 -12.05
CA HIS A 207 -6.48 13.84 -12.08
C HIS A 207 -5.35 12.91 -12.51
N LYS A 208 -4.58 13.33 -13.52
CA LYS A 208 -3.42 12.60 -14.02
C LYS A 208 -2.14 13.15 -13.40
N TYR A 209 -1.33 12.26 -12.85
CA TYR A 209 0.01 12.54 -12.29
C TYR A 209 1.05 11.73 -13.05
N THR A 210 2.23 12.29 -13.25
CA THR A 210 3.34 11.62 -13.93
C THR A 210 4.26 10.94 -12.92
N GLY A 211 4.84 9.82 -13.34
CA GLY A 211 5.72 9.03 -12.48
C GLY A 211 5.00 7.89 -11.76
N ASN A 212 5.70 7.27 -10.82
CA ASN A 212 5.18 6.16 -10.02
C ASN A 212 4.30 6.65 -8.85
N TYR A 213 3.87 5.72 -7.99
CA TYR A 213 3.00 6.04 -6.87
C TYR A 213 3.63 7.00 -5.84
N ASP A 214 4.94 6.88 -5.57
CA ASP A 214 5.64 7.76 -4.64
C ASP A 214 5.70 9.19 -5.19
N SER A 215 6.04 9.35 -6.49
CA SER A 215 6.01 10.65 -7.17
C SER A 215 4.61 11.29 -7.18
N TYR A 216 3.56 10.46 -7.31
CA TYR A 216 2.18 10.93 -7.17
C TYR A 216 1.90 11.51 -5.78
N LEU A 217 2.34 10.85 -4.71
CA LEU A 217 2.15 11.36 -3.34
C LEU A 217 2.81 12.73 -3.16
N GLU A 218 4.06 12.90 -3.62
CA GLU A 218 4.77 14.19 -3.57
C GLU A 218 4.04 15.29 -4.35
N GLN A 219 3.61 15.00 -5.59
CA GLN A 219 2.86 15.94 -6.42
C GLN A 219 1.51 16.30 -5.80
N LYS A 220 0.82 15.33 -5.19
CA LYS A 220 -0.45 15.52 -4.51
C LYS A 220 -0.31 16.43 -3.30
N ASP A 221 0.70 16.19 -2.45
CA ASP A 221 0.97 17.02 -1.27
C ASP A 221 1.32 18.45 -1.69
N ALA A 222 2.20 18.63 -2.66
CA ALA A 222 2.54 19.96 -3.21
C ALA A 222 1.31 20.69 -3.78
N ARG A 223 0.45 20.00 -4.52
CA ARG A 223 -0.81 20.56 -5.04
C ARG A 223 -1.77 20.95 -3.92
N HIS A 224 -1.87 20.12 -2.88
CA HIS A 224 -2.70 20.39 -1.71
C HIS A 224 -2.24 21.67 -0.98
N ASP A 225 -0.93 21.80 -0.75
CA ASP A 225 -0.35 23.00 -0.13
C ASP A 225 -0.60 24.26 -0.96
N GLN A 226 -0.47 24.16 -2.29
CA GLN A 226 -0.81 25.26 -3.20
C GLN A 226 -2.29 25.66 -3.10
N LEU A 227 -3.21 24.69 -3.08
CA LEU A 227 -4.65 24.95 -2.95
C LEU A 227 -4.97 25.61 -1.60
N ILE A 228 -4.35 25.17 -0.49
CA ILE A 228 -4.49 25.79 0.82
C ILE A 228 -4.00 27.24 0.79
N ALA A 229 -2.85 27.50 0.20
CA ALA A 229 -2.29 28.83 0.09
C ALA A 229 -3.21 29.76 -0.73
N LEU A 230 -3.72 29.29 -1.86
CA LEU A 230 -4.66 30.03 -2.70
C LEU A 230 -5.98 30.32 -1.97
N TYR A 231 -6.56 29.29 -1.30
CA TYR A 231 -7.77 29.45 -0.49
C TYR A 231 -7.58 30.47 0.62
N ASN A 232 -6.48 30.38 1.38
CA ASN A 232 -6.19 31.31 2.46
C ASN A 232 -6.00 32.73 1.94
N SER A 233 -5.35 32.91 0.78
CA SER A 233 -5.18 34.21 0.13
C SER A 233 -6.53 34.81 -0.28
N GLN A 234 -7.39 34.00 -0.94
CA GLN A 234 -8.73 34.43 -1.34
C GLN A 234 -9.60 34.80 -0.11
N GLN A 235 -9.57 33.99 0.97
CA GLN A 235 -10.30 34.30 2.20
C GLN A 235 -9.80 35.60 2.87
N LYS A 236 -8.49 35.84 2.89
CA LYS A 236 -7.92 37.09 3.40
C LYS A 236 -8.39 38.29 2.57
N GLU A 237 -8.43 38.17 1.25
CA GLU A 237 -8.92 39.23 0.37
C GLU A 237 -10.41 39.52 0.60
N ILE A 238 -11.25 38.48 0.62
CA ILE A 238 -12.69 38.63 0.94
C ILE A 238 -12.87 39.32 2.28
N ALA A 239 -12.15 38.86 3.33
CA ALA A 239 -12.25 39.48 4.67
C ALA A 239 -11.78 40.94 4.67
N HIS A 240 -10.73 41.29 3.94
CA HIS A 240 -10.26 42.66 3.81
C HIS A 240 -11.27 43.55 3.09
N GLN A 241 -11.84 43.09 1.98
CA GLN A 241 -12.87 43.81 1.24
C GLN A 241 -14.16 43.95 2.07
N GLN A 242 -14.55 42.93 2.81
CA GLN A 242 -15.73 42.95 3.69
C GLN A 242 -15.57 43.98 4.80
N LYS A 243 -14.42 44.08 5.47
CA LYS A 243 -14.14 45.12 6.48
C LYS A 243 -14.30 46.52 5.93
N PHE A 244 -13.92 46.74 4.66
CA PHE A 244 -14.11 48.03 4.00
C PHE A 244 -15.61 48.33 3.80
N VAL A 245 -16.39 47.37 3.31
CA VAL A 245 -17.84 47.48 3.11
C VAL A 245 -18.54 47.80 4.45
N ASP A 246 -18.22 47.02 5.49
CA ASP A 246 -18.82 47.17 6.83
C ASP A 246 -18.53 48.56 7.43
N ARG A 247 -17.30 49.09 7.23
CA ARG A 247 -16.87 50.38 7.78
C ARG A 247 -17.41 51.59 7.04
N PHE A 248 -17.59 51.48 5.73
CA PHE A 248 -17.86 52.64 4.85
C PHE A 248 -19.18 52.53 4.07
N GLY A 249 -19.90 51.42 4.13
CA GLY A 249 -21.15 51.18 3.40
C GLY A 249 -22.27 52.19 3.74
N ALA A 250 -22.31 52.64 5.00
CA ALA A 250 -23.32 53.62 5.45
C ALA A 250 -22.97 55.09 5.10
N LYS A 251 -21.76 55.39 4.59
CA LYS A 251 -21.36 56.78 4.26
C LYS A 251 -21.72 57.11 2.81
N ALA A 252 -22.62 58.11 2.60
CA ALA A 252 -23.10 58.48 1.27
C ALA A 252 -21.99 58.81 0.24
N SER A 253 -20.88 59.42 0.66
CA SER A 253 -19.74 59.74 -0.19
C SER A 253 -18.91 58.54 -0.67
N LEU A 254 -19.03 57.39 0.01
CA LEU A 254 -18.30 56.15 -0.27
C LEU A 254 -19.21 54.99 -0.68
N ALA A 255 -20.54 55.20 -0.69
CA ALA A 255 -21.53 54.18 -1.00
C ALA A 255 -21.32 53.50 -2.38
N THR A 256 -20.96 54.26 -3.40
CA THR A 256 -20.66 53.71 -4.75
C THR A 256 -19.45 52.80 -4.73
N ARG A 257 -18.39 53.15 -3.99
CA ARG A 257 -17.19 52.30 -3.84
C ARG A 257 -17.49 51.06 -2.99
N ALA A 258 -18.30 51.16 -1.93
CA ALA A 258 -18.73 50.03 -1.13
C ALA A 258 -19.52 49.02 -2.00
N LYS A 259 -20.48 49.50 -2.80
CA LYS A 259 -21.29 48.66 -3.71
C LYS A 259 -20.45 48.00 -4.81
N SER A 260 -19.39 48.66 -5.31
CA SER A 260 -18.43 48.03 -6.23
C SER A 260 -17.63 46.91 -5.57
N LYS A 261 -17.22 47.11 -4.29
CA LYS A 261 -16.53 46.05 -3.52
C LYS A 261 -17.44 44.91 -3.13
N GLU A 262 -18.70 45.13 -2.84
CA GLU A 262 -19.70 44.07 -2.65
C GLU A 262 -19.86 43.22 -3.90
N LYS A 263 -19.92 43.80 -5.09
CA LYS A 263 -19.96 43.06 -6.35
C LYS A 263 -18.67 42.24 -6.57
N HIS A 264 -17.52 42.80 -6.20
CA HIS A 264 -16.25 42.08 -6.27
C HIS A 264 -16.22 40.90 -5.31
N ILE A 265 -16.66 41.06 -4.06
CA ILE A 265 -16.82 39.98 -3.08
C ILE A 265 -17.78 38.90 -3.61
N ALA A 266 -18.93 39.31 -4.19
CA ALA A 266 -19.89 38.37 -4.77
C ALA A 266 -19.25 37.53 -5.91
N ARG A 267 -18.45 38.18 -6.75
CA ARG A 267 -17.68 37.49 -7.81
C ARG A 267 -16.62 36.53 -7.23
N LEU A 268 -15.83 36.97 -6.26
CA LEU A 268 -14.84 36.12 -5.58
C LEU A 268 -15.50 34.92 -4.88
N LYS A 269 -16.74 35.08 -4.37
CA LYS A 269 -17.53 33.99 -3.78
C LYS A 269 -18.13 33.05 -4.85
N GLN A 270 -18.41 33.52 -6.06
CA GLN A 270 -18.82 32.67 -7.18
C GLN A 270 -17.64 31.90 -7.78
N GLU A 271 -16.45 32.53 -7.80
CA GLU A 271 -15.18 31.93 -8.20
C GLU A 271 -14.46 31.32 -6.97
N ALA A 272 -15.23 31.01 -5.89
CA ALA A 272 -14.63 30.50 -4.66
C ALA A 272 -13.95 29.16 -4.94
N ILE A 273 -12.67 29.12 -4.66
CA ILE A 273 -11.95 27.86 -4.50
C ILE A 273 -12.68 27.10 -3.40
N GLU A 274 -13.21 25.93 -3.71
CA GLU A 274 -13.78 25.06 -2.69
C GLU A 274 -12.75 24.92 -1.58
N SER A 275 -13.22 25.04 -0.33
CA SER A 275 -12.32 24.81 0.81
C SER A 275 -11.60 23.49 0.56
N PRO A 276 -10.27 23.50 0.34
CA PRO A 276 -9.56 22.26 0.21
C PRO A 276 -10.02 21.44 1.41
N GLU A 277 -10.57 20.24 1.18
CA GLU A 277 -10.92 19.35 2.29
C GLU A 277 -9.68 19.38 3.17
N LEU A 278 -9.79 20.08 4.30
CA LEU A 278 -8.81 19.99 5.36
C LEU A 278 -8.75 18.49 5.59
N GLU A 279 -7.75 17.82 5.03
CA GLU A 279 -7.45 16.45 5.40
C GLU A 279 -7.48 16.51 6.89
N LEU A 280 -8.55 15.97 7.48
CA LEU A 280 -8.85 16.10 8.89
C LEU A 280 -7.53 15.88 9.57
N LYS A 281 -6.96 16.94 10.19
CA LYS A 281 -5.71 16.91 10.94
C LYS A 281 -5.64 15.54 11.51
N ARG A 282 -4.69 14.70 11.07
CA ARG A 282 -4.54 13.30 11.46
C ARG A 282 -5.03 13.22 12.88
N ILE A 283 -6.22 12.63 13.07
CA ILE A 283 -6.83 12.63 14.41
C ILE A 283 -5.79 11.88 15.21
N ASN A 284 -5.05 12.59 16.07
CA ASN A 284 -4.08 11.99 16.97
C ASN A 284 -4.86 11.24 18.05
N PHE A 285 -5.63 10.25 17.58
CA PHE A 285 -6.36 9.35 18.43
C PHE A 285 -5.38 8.30 18.92
N ARG A 286 -5.19 8.24 20.23
CA ARG A 286 -4.44 7.15 20.85
C ARG A 286 -5.40 5.99 21.06
N PHE A 287 -5.18 4.92 20.32
CA PHE A 287 -5.92 3.69 20.53
C PHE A 287 -5.72 3.19 21.97
N PRO A 288 -6.76 2.61 22.59
CA PRO A 288 -6.63 1.93 23.87
C PRO A 288 -5.49 0.92 23.81
N GLN A 289 -4.72 0.82 24.88
CA GLN A 289 -3.62 -0.12 24.94
C GLN A 289 -4.06 -1.36 25.71
N PRO A 290 -3.61 -2.57 25.32
CA PRO A 290 -3.98 -3.80 25.98
C PRO A 290 -3.38 -3.92 27.37
N ALA A 291 -3.98 -4.74 28.22
CA ALA A 291 -3.42 -5.11 29.51
C ALA A 291 -2.06 -5.81 29.33
N ARG A 292 -1.14 -5.58 30.26
CA ARG A 292 0.22 -6.15 30.19
C ARG A 292 0.19 -7.68 30.38
N SER A 293 0.68 -8.43 29.39
CA SER A 293 0.88 -9.88 29.47
C SER A 293 2.17 -10.28 30.22
N GLY A 294 2.34 -11.56 30.53
CA GLY A 294 3.62 -12.15 30.91
C GLY A 294 4.69 -11.97 29.82
N LEU A 295 5.94 -12.39 30.10
CA LEU A 295 7.04 -12.32 29.12
C LEU A 295 6.82 -13.31 27.98
N LYS A 296 6.57 -14.59 28.29
CA LYS A 296 6.07 -15.59 27.33
C LYS A 296 4.60 -15.30 27.08
N VAL A 297 4.20 -15.21 25.82
CA VAL A 297 2.83 -14.91 25.42
C VAL A 297 2.12 -16.19 24.97
N VAL A 298 2.76 -16.99 24.13
CA VAL A 298 2.26 -18.28 23.70
C VAL A 298 3.44 -19.21 23.45
N GLU A 299 3.25 -20.47 23.84
CA GLU A 299 4.23 -21.55 23.65
C GLU A 299 3.54 -22.74 23.00
N LEU A 300 4.14 -23.27 21.95
CA LEU A 300 3.75 -24.49 21.26
C LEU A 300 4.87 -25.49 21.43
N GLU A 301 4.56 -26.68 21.93
CA GLU A 301 5.53 -27.77 22.12
C GLU A 301 5.03 -29.04 21.45
N HIS A 302 5.88 -29.61 20.58
CA HIS A 302 5.66 -30.89 19.89
C HIS A 302 4.32 -30.96 19.14
N ILE A 303 3.93 -29.88 18.45
CA ILE A 303 2.65 -29.81 17.76
C ILE A 303 2.67 -30.65 16.48
N ASP A 304 1.73 -31.58 16.39
CA ASP A 304 1.40 -32.29 15.17
C ASP A 304 0.03 -31.84 14.64
N GLN A 305 -0.04 -31.55 13.34
CA GLN A 305 -1.28 -31.17 12.66
C GLN A 305 -1.32 -31.70 11.24
N ALA A 306 -2.42 -32.35 10.89
CA ALA A 306 -2.69 -32.85 9.55
C ALA A 306 -4.17 -32.63 9.15
N TYR A 307 -4.43 -32.59 7.85
CA TYR A 307 -5.78 -32.58 7.26
C TYR A 307 -5.90 -33.79 6.32
N GLY A 308 -6.62 -34.83 6.76
CA GLY A 308 -6.63 -36.12 6.08
C GLY A 308 -5.20 -36.67 5.98
N ASP A 309 -4.74 -37.00 4.78
CA ASP A 309 -3.40 -37.54 4.53
C ASP A 309 -2.32 -36.44 4.40
N HIS A 310 -2.72 -35.18 4.42
CA HIS A 310 -1.77 -34.05 4.26
C HIS A 310 -1.25 -33.58 5.62
N VAL A 311 0.00 -33.93 5.93
CA VAL A 311 0.71 -33.47 7.14
C VAL A 311 1.16 -32.03 6.93
N VAL A 312 0.68 -31.11 7.78
CA VAL A 312 1.05 -29.69 7.75
C VAL A 312 2.22 -29.41 8.69
N TYR A 313 2.16 -29.92 9.91
CA TYR A 313 3.18 -29.78 10.93
C TYR A 313 3.48 -31.12 11.60
N GLN A 314 4.74 -31.36 11.90
CA GLN A 314 5.22 -32.49 12.65
C GLN A 314 6.33 -32.02 13.62
N ASP A 315 6.12 -32.26 14.92
CA ASP A 315 7.03 -31.85 16.00
C ASP A 315 7.36 -30.35 16.00
N LEU A 316 6.32 -29.52 15.76
CA LEU A 316 6.48 -28.08 15.68
C LEU A 316 6.65 -27.47 17.07
N ASN A 317 7.72 -26.67 17.25
CA ASN A 317 7.98 -25.92 18.46
C ASN A 317 8.06 -24.42 18.11
N PHE A 318 7.35 -23.58 18.90
CA PHE A 318 7.33 -22.14 18.68
C PHE A 318 7.01 -21.40 19.98
N THR A 319 7.70 -20.30 20.22
CA THR A 319 7.43 -19.41 21.38
C THR A 319 7.39 -17.98 20.90
N ALA A 320 6.38 -17.21 21.33
CA ALA A 320 6.31 -15.78 21.12
C ALA A 320 6.41 -15.03 22.44
N GLU A 321 7.19 -13.95 22.43
CA GLU A 321 7.41 -13.08 23.57
C GLU A 321 6.62 -11.78 23.47
N ARG A 322 6.39 -11.14 24.63
CA ARG A 322 5.66 -9.88 24.72
C ARG A 322 6.30 -8.77 23.88
N GLY A 323 5.46 -8.07 23.11
CA GLY A 323 5.84 -6.93 22.28
C GLY A 323 6.44 -7.29 20.93
N GLN A 324 6.61 -8.59 20.63
CA GLN A 324 7.07 -9.02 19.32
C GLN A 324 6.02 -8.73 18.25
N LYS A 325 6.52 -8.31 17.08
CA LYS A 325 5.75 -8.05 15.87
C LYS A 325 6.24 -9.00 14.78
N ILE A 326 5.52 -10.12 14.61
CA ILE A 326 5.95 -11.26 13.79
C ILE A 326 5.11 -11.34 12.53
N VAL A 327 5.73 -11.38 11.35
CA VAL A 327 5.08 -11.73 10.10
C VAL A 327 5.37 -13.19 9.74
N LEU A 328 4.34 -13.92 9.31
CA LEU A 328 4.46 -15.26 8.74
C LEU A 328 4.58 -15.14 7.22
N VAL A 329 5.68 -15.59 6.65
CA VAL A 329 5.93 -15.62 5.20
C VAL A 329 6.16 -17.05 4.72
N GLY A 330 5.93 -17.31 3.44
CA GLY A 330 6.11 -18.62 2.83
C GLY A 330 5.05 -18.88 1.74
N PRO A 331 5.21 -19.95 0.96
CA PRO A 331 4.30 -20.28 -0.14
C PRO A 331 2.88 -20.60 0.35
N ASN A 332 1.92 -20.54 -0.56
CA ASN A 332 0.55 -20.97 -0.24
C ASN A 332 0.52 -22.47 0.07
N GLY A 333 -0.34 -22.84 1.01
CA GLY A 333 -0.41 -24.22 1.50
C GLY A 333 0.71 -24.61 2.48
N ALA A 334 1.69 -23.74 2.76
CA ALA A 334 2.77 -24.03 3.71
C ALA A 334 2.31 -24.17 5.19
N GLY A 335 1.05 -23.81 5.49
CA GLY A 335 0.50 -23.92 6.84
C GLY A 335 0.38 -22.60 7.62
N LYS A 336 0.68 -21.42 7.01
CA LYS A 336 0.62 -20.13 7.69
C LYS A 336 -0.68 -19.88 8.46
N SER A 337 -1.83 -19.98 7.78
CA SER A 337 -3.15 -19.81 8.41
C SER A 337 -3.46 -20.91 9.43
N THR A 338 -2.96 -22.14 9.23
CA THR A 338 -3.08 -23.23 10.20
C THR A 338 -2.35 -22.87 11.49
N LEU A 339 -1.12 -22.32 11.40
CA LEU A 339 -0.38 -21.88 12.58
C LEU A 339 -1.14 -20.77 13.33
N LEU A 340 -1.67 -19.76 12.63
CA LEU A 340 -2.47 -18.72 13.29
C LEU A 340 -3.73 -19.30 13.97
N LYS A 341 -4.42 -20.25 13.34
CA LYS A 341 -5.61 -20.91 13.91
C LYS A 341 -5.25 -21.74 15.13
N ILE A 342 -4.10 -22.43 15.14
CA ILE A 342 -3.60 -23.15 16.32
C ILE A 342 -3.28 -22.14 17.44
N LEU A 343 -2.56 -21.06 17.14
CA LEU A 343 -2.25 -19.99 18.10
C LEU A 343 -3.51 -19.35 18.69
N ALA A 344 -4.57 -19.22 17.88
CA ALA A 344 -5.87 -18.68 18.27
C ALA A 344 -6.80 -19.67 19.01
N ASP A 345 -6.44 -20.95 19.09
CA ASP A 345 -7.29 -22.04 19.60
C ASP A 345 -8.57 -22.28 18.77
N VAL A 346 -8.54 -21.93 17.50
CA VAL A 346 -9.65 -22.16 16.56
C VAL A 346 -9.62 -23.60 16.02
N VAL A 347 -8.42 -24.15 15.86
CA VAL A 347 -8.21 -25.54 15.43
C VAL A 347 -7.50 -26.28 16.56
N PRO A 348 -8.08 -27.35 17.11
CA PRO A 348 -7.42 -28.16 18.12
C PRO A 348 -6.23 -28.90 17.50
N THR A 349 -5.14 -29.00 18.27
CA THR A 349 -3.94 -29.75 17.89
C THR A 349 -4.18 -31.25 18.00
N GLN A 350 -3.63 -32.04 17.07
CA GLN A 350 -3.75 -33.50 17.11
C GLN A 350 -2.79 -34.12 18.14
N ALA A 351 -1.62 -33.51 18.32
CA ALA A 351 -0.65 -33.84 19.37
C ALA A 351 0.09 -32.58 19.82
N GLY A 352 0.78 -32.68 20.94
CA GLY A 352 1.52 -31.58 21.55
C GLY A 352 0.69 -30.69 22.47
N THR A 353 1.29 -29.63 22.97
CA THR A 353 0.67 -28.70 23.91
C THR A 353 0.75 -27.28 23.40
N ARG A 354 -0.34 -26.53 23.60
CA ARG A 354 -0.42 -25.08 23.40
C ARG A 354 -0.69 -24.41 24.74
N GLU A 355 0.23 -23.59 25.19
CA GLU A 355 0.09 -22.87 26.45
C GLU A 355 0.09 -21.36 26.23
N LEU A 356 -0.85 -20.67 26.86
CA LEU A 356 -0.85 -19.20 26.94
C LEU A 356 -0.11 -18.75 28.19
N GLY A 357 0.67 -17.71 28.03
CA GLY A 357 1.36 -17.07 29.16
C GLY A 357 0.37 -16.40 30.13
N ALA A 358 0.90 -15.97 31.30
CA ALA A 358 0.09 -15.28 32.30
C ALA A 358 -0.55 -14.00 31.76
N ASN A 359 -1.84 -13.80 32.03
CA ASN A 359 -2.64 -12.65 31.63
C ASN A 359 -2.67 -12.41 30.11
N VAL A 360 -2.58 -13.46 29.29
CA VAL A 360 -2.71 -13.37 27.83
C VAL A 360 -4.17 -13.49 27.43
N THR A 361 -4.63 -12.51 26.65
CA THR A 361 -5.94 -12.50 26.00
C THR A 361 -5.71 -12.51 24.49
N PRO A 362 -5.95 -13.65 23.80
CA PRO A 362 -5.80 -13.74 22.36
C PRO A 362 -7.01 -13.11 21.65
N GLY A 363 -6.75 -12.43 20.52
CA GLY A 363 -7.76 -11.97 19.58
C GLY A 363 -7.39 -12.40 18.18
N TYR A 364 -8.31 -13.06 17.49
CA TYR A 364 -8.11 -13.57 16.15
C TYR A 364 -8.95 -12.80 15.14
N PHE A 365 -8.29 -12.27 14.14
CA PHE A 365 -8.91 -11.61 13.00
C PHE A 365 -8.80 -12.52 11.78
N ALA A 366 -9.89 -13.22 11.49
CA ALA A 366 -9.99 -14.17 10.39
C ALA A 366 -10.23 -13.47 9.04
N GLN A 367 -9.98 -14.17 7.97
CA GLN A 367 -10.27 -13.73 6.61
C GLN A 367 -11.79 -13.52 6.37
N ASN A 368 -12.68 -14.32 7.01
CA ASN A 368 -14.15 -14.15 6.99
C ASN A 368 -14.61 -13.19 8.08
N ARG A 369 -14.73 -11.92 7.76
CA ARG A 369 -14.80 -10.79 8.70
C ARG A 369 -16.20 -10.38 9.15
N ALA A 370 -17.26 -10.83 8.45
CA ALA A 370 -18.62 -10.36 8.67
C ALA A 370 -19.39 -11.11 9.78
N GLU A 371 -18.88 -12.27 10.22
CA GLU A 371 -19.60 -13.17 11.14
C GLU A 371 -19.87 -12.57 12.53
N ASN A 372 -19.05 -11.60 12.95
CA ASN A 372 -19.16 -10.95 14.26
C ASN A 372 -19.84 -9.57 14.22
N LEU A 373 -20.40 -9.17 13.07
CA LEU A 373 -21.07 -7.88 12.92
C LEU A 373 -22.59 -8.05 12.98
N GLN A 374 -23.26 -7.20 13.76
CA GLN A 374 -24.71 -7.13 13.78
C GLN A 374 -25.19 -6.36 12.55
N LEU A 375 -25.72 -7.08 11.55
CA LEU A 375 -26.10 -6.50 10.25
C LEU A 375 -27.25 -5.50 10.34
N ASP A 376 -28.17 -5.67 11.29
CA ASP A 376 -29.35 -4.81 11.48
C ASP A 376 -29.04 -3.55 12.31
N ALA A 377 -27.95 -3.56 13.06
CA ALA A 377 -27.51 -2.42 13.86
C ALA A 377 -26.69 -1.43 13.01
N THR A 378 -26.61 -0.19 13.50
CA THR A 378 -25.76 0.85 12.88
C THR A 378 -24.27 0.59 13.14
N VAL A 379 -23.41 1.23 12.37
CA VAL A 379 -21.95 1.23 12.58
C VAL A 379 -21.60 1.68 14.01
N PHE A 380 -22.27 2.72 14.50
CA PHE A 380 -22.03 3.24 15.85
C PHE A 380 -22.47 2.26 16.94
N GLU A 381 -23.65 1.68 16.81
CA GLU A 381 -24.17 0.66 17.75
C GLU A 381 -23.28 -0.56 17.83
N ASN A 382 -22.77 -1.02 16.69
CA ASN A 382 -21.81 -2.14 16.63
C ASN A 382 -20.53 -1.89 17.44
N VAL A 383 -20.07 -0.65 17.53
CA VAL A 383 -18.90 -0.27 18.33
C VAL A 383 -19.30 -0.10 19.80
N MET A 384 -20.44 0.55 20.07
CA MET A 384 -20.91 0.81 21.43
C MET A 384 -21.33 -0.47 22.18
N GLU A 385 -21.70 -1.53 21.48
CA GLU A 385 -21.94 -2.86 22.06
C GLU A 385 -20.76 -3.40 22.87
N LEU A 386 -19.53 -3.05 22.45
CA LEU A 386 -18.30 -3.44 23.13
C LEU A 386 -18.01 -2.64 24.40
N ARG A 387 -18.90 -1.72 24.78
CA ARG A 387 -18.76 -0.96 26.01
C ARG A 387 -18.94 -1.88 27.22
N THR A 388 -17.92 -1.95 28.05
CA THR A 388 -17.91 -2.69 29.31
C THR A 388 -17.63 -1.73 30.48
N ALA A 389 -17.88 -2.17 31.70
CA ALA A 389 -17.51 -1.40 32.89
C ALA A 389 -15.98 -1.21 33.01
N GLN A 390 -15.20 -2.08 32.37
CA GLN A 390 -13.73 -2.08 32.41
C GLN A 390 -13.13 -1.09 31.39
N ASN A 391 -13.64 -1.08 30.13
CA ASN A 391 -13.11 -0.19 29.09
C ASN A 391 -13.72 1.21 29.09
N ASN A 392 -14.85 1.41 29.80
CA ASN A 392 -15.56 2.67 29.96
C ASN A 392 -15.67 3.54 28.69
N LEU A 393 -15.90 2.87 27.53
CA LEU A 393 -15.94 3.50 26.22
C LEU A 393 -16.97 4.63 26.17
N THR A 394 -16.52 5.85 25.90
CA THR A 394 -17.40 7.00 25.71
C THR A 394 -17.84 7.12 24.25
N GLU A 395 -18.98 7.77 23.99
CA GLU A 395 -19.43 8.05 22.62
C GLU A 395 -18.40 8.83 21.80
N GLN A 396 -17.69 9.77 22.44
CA GLN A 396 -16.66 10.56 21.79
C GLN A 396 -15.47 9.69 21.36
N GLN A 397 -15.06 8.72 22.18
CA GLN A 397 -14.01 7.76 21.85
C GLN A 397 -14.46 6.83 20.73
N ALA A 398 -15.69 6.31 20.78
CA ALA A 398 -16.24 5.47 19.72
C ALA A 398 -16.27 6.21 18.37
N ARG A 399 -16.72 7.48 18.35
CA ARG A 399 -16.69 8.31 17.14
C ARG A 399 -15.27 8.62 16.67
N ALA A 400 -14.30 8.80 17.59
CA ALA A 400 -12.90 9.03 17.24
C ALA A 400 -12.27 7.77 16.61
N ILE A 401 -12.54 6.57 17.15
CA ILE A 401 -12.10 5.29 16.57
C ILE A 401 -12.70 5.13 15.18
N LEU A 402 -14.01 5.27 15.04
CA LEU A 402 -14.70 5.18 13.75
C LEU A 402 -14.16 6.19 12.75
N GLY A 403 -13.89 7.43 13.19
CA GLY A 403 -13.26 8.46 12.37
C GLY A 403 -11.86 8.10 11.91
N ALA A 404 -11.04 7.44 12.75
CA ALA A 404 -9.72 6.94 12.40
C ALA A 404 -9.80 5.85 11.32
N PHE A 405 -10.88 5.07 11.29
CA PHE A 405 -11.19 4.09 10.23
C PHE A 405 -12.08 4.67 9.12
N LEU A 406 -12.06 5.98 8.93
CA LEU A 406 -12.70 6.71 7.82
C LEU A 406 -14.23 6.66 7.78
N PHE A 407 -14.90 6.32 8.89
CA PHE A 407 -16.36 6.53 9.02
C PHE A 407 -16.63 7.98 9.41
N ARG A 408 -17.21 8.75 8.49
CA ARG A 408 -17.38 10.20 8.63
C ARG A 408 -18.86 10.57 8.82
N LYS A 409 -19.11 11.62 9.60
CA LYS A 409 -20.43 12.24 9.76
C LYS A 409 -21.58 11.21 9.85
N ASP A 410 -22.35 11.10 8.78
CA ASP A 410 -23.56 10.28 8.73
C ASP A 410 -23.28 8.79 8.49
N ASP A 411 -22.03 8.41 8.10
CA ASP A 411 -21.65 7.01 7.90
C ASP A 411 -21.82 6.18 9.17
N VAL A 412 -21.65 6.79 10.35
CA VAL A 412 -21.78 6.11 11.64
C VAL A 412 -23.23 5.64 11.93
N PHE A 413 -24.21 6.24 11.25
CA PHE A 413 -25.63 5.90 11.39
C PHE A 413 -26.13 4.92 10.33
N LYS A 414 -25.32 4.57 9.34
CA LYS A 414 -25.67 3.55 8.37
C LYS A 414 -25.80 2.18 9.03
N LYS A 415 -26.77 1.39 8.59
CA LYS A 415 -26.86 -0.03 8.98
C LYS A 415 -25.71 -0.81 8.38
N VAL A 416 -25.19 -1.79 9.10
CA VAL A 416 -24.09 -2.63 8.63
C VAL A 416 -24.49 -3.46 7.39
N SER A 417 -25.77 -3.80 7.24
CA SER A 417 -26.29 -4.52 6.06
C SER A 417 -26.02 -3.80 4.74
N VAL A 418 -26.05 -2.45 4.72
CA VAL A 418 -25.84 -1.64 3.51
C VAL A 418 -24.38 -1.29 3.23
N LEU A 419 -23.46 -1.69 4.11
CA LEU A 419 -22.04 -1.44 3.95
C LEU A 419 -21.42 -2.34 2.89
N SER A 420 -20.46 -1.80 2.14
CA SER A 420 -19.58 -2.57 1.26
C SER A 420 -18.70 -3.54 2.05
N GLY A 421 -18.12 -4.54 1.37
CA GLY A 421 -17.19 -5.49 2.00
C GLY A 421 -16.00 -4.81 2.68
N GLY A 422 -15.40 -3.79 2.04
CA GLY A 422 -14.33 -3.00 2.62
C GLY A 422 -14.75 -2.18 3.84
N GLU A 423 -15.97 -1.60 3.85
CA GLU A 423 -16.51 -0.90 5.02
C GLU A 423 -16.78 -1.86 6.18
N LYS A 424 -17.31 -3.05 5.92
CA LYS A 424 -17.47 -4.10 6.93
C LYS A 424 -16.13 -4.52 7.52
N SER A 425 -15.09 -4.66 6.69
CA SER A 425 -13.73 -4.97 7.15
C SER A 425 -13.16 -3.88 8.05
N ARG A 426 -13.32 -2.60 7.67
CA ARG A 426 -12.91 -1.46 8.52
C ARG A 426 -13.64 -1.43 9.86
N LEU A 427 -14.94 -1.73 9.87
CA LEU A 427 -15.73 -1.80 11.09
C LEU A 427 -15.26 -2.94 12.00
N ALA A 428 -14.99 -4.13 11.44
CA ALA A 428 -14.47 -5.25 12.21
C ALA A 428 -13.08 -4.94 12.82
N LEU A 429 -12.20 -4.25 12.09
CA LEU A 429 -10.92 -3.76 12.61
C LEU A 429 -11.10 -2.70 13.70
N ALA A 430 -12.02 -1.75 13.52
CA ALA A 430 -12.34 -0.75 14.52
C ALA A 430 -12.83 -1.42 15.82
N ARG A 431 -13.75 -2.39 15.73
CA ARG A 431 -14.24 -3.18 16.88
C ARG A 431 -13.10 -3.87 17.64
N LEU A 432 -12.17 -4.50 16.91
CA LEU A 432 -11.03 -5.20 17.50
C LEU A 432 -10.12 -4.26 18.31
N LEU A 433 -10.01 -3.00 17.89
CA LEU A 433 -9.15 -2.01 18.54
C LEU A 433 -9.86 -1.16 19.61
N VAL A 434 -11.16 -1.38 19.84
CA VAL A 434 -11.89 -0.78 20.98
C VAL A 434 -11.45 -1.38 22.31
N ASP A 435 -11.32 -2.70 22.36
CA ASP A 435 -10.83 -3.46 23.51
C ASP A 435 -9.73 -4.41 23.02
N PRO A 436 -8.52 -3.88 22.78
CA PRO A 436 -7.50 -4.62 22.07
C PRO A 436 -6.96 -5.77 22.93
N PRO A 437 -6.94 -7.01 22.39
CA PRO A 437 -6.30 -8.15 23.03
C PRO A 437 -4.78 -7.89 23.10
N ASN A 438 -4.09 -8.50 24.09
CA ASN A 438 -2.63 -8.33 24.19
C ASN A 438 -1.83 -9.31 23.33
N LEU A 439 -2.47 -10.33 22.78
CA LEU A 439 -1.98 -11.16 21.67
C LEU A 439 -2.95 -11.02 20.49
N LEU A 440 -2.52 -10.32 19.45
CA LEU A 440 -3.31 -10.07 18.25
C LEU A 440 -2.83 -10.98 17.11
N LEU A 441 -3.73 -11.77 16.55
CA LEU A 441 -3.48 -12.71 15.46
C LEU A 441 -4.30 -12.25 14.25
N MET A 442 -3.64 -11.95 13.12
CA MET A 442 -4.32 -11.38 11.95
C MET A 442 -4.00 -12.15 10.67
N ASP A 443 -5.04 -12.66 10.01
CA ASP A 443 -4.93 -13.35 8.72
C ASP A 443 -5.39 -12.41 7.60
N GLU A 444 -4.46 -11.96 6.77
CA GLU A 444 -4.64 -11.04 5.65
C GLU A 444 -5.49 -9.78 5.98
N PRO A 445 -5.05 -8.93 6.94
CA PRO A 445 -5.85 -7.79 7.39
C PRO A 445 -6.01 -6.69 6.33
N THR A 446 -5.15 -6.64 5.32
CA THR A 446 -5.13 -5.60 4.28
C THR A 446 -6.05 -5.88 3.10
N THR A 447 -6.50 -7.13 2.92
CA THR A 447 -7.36 -7.53 1.80
C THR A 447 -8.68 -6.72 1.80
N HIS A 448 -9.09 -6.21 0.64
CA HIS A 448 -10.27 -5.34 0.42
C HIS A 448 -10.23 -3.97 1.13
N LEU A 449 -9.10 -3.57 1.71
CA LEU A 449 -8.92 -2.23 2.24
C LEU A 449 -8.34 -1.31 1.16
N ASP A 450 -8.85 -0.08 1.10
CA ASP A 450 -8.23 0.97 0.29
C ASP A 450 -6.96 1.51 0.98
N ILE A 451 -6.11 2.15 0.21
CA ILE A 451 -4.81 2.65 0.69
C ILE A 451 -4.93 3.53 1.94
N PRO A 452 -5.90 4.49 2.03
CA PRO A 452 -6.10 5.26 3.26
C PRO A 452 -6.46 4.41 4.49
N SER A 453 -7.23 3.32 4.28
CA SER A 453 -7.59 2.39 5.36
C SER A 453 -6.40 1.55 5.83
N ILE A 454 -5.54 1.13 4.90
CA ILE A 454 -4.27 0.45 5.21
C ILE A 454 -3.38 1.37 6.06
N ASP A 455 -3.26 2.66 5.70
CA ASP A 455 -2.49 3.64 6.48
C ASP A 455 -3.05 3.83 7.89
N ALA A 456 -4.37 3.93 8.01
CA ALA A 456 -5.02 4.03 9.32
C ALA A 456 -4.72 2.81 10.19
N LEU A 457 -4.77 1.59 9.60
CA LEU A 457 -4.44 0.35 10.29
C LEU A 457 -2.96 0.30 10.69
N ILE A 458 -2.03 0.66 9.79
CA ILE A 458 -0.60 0.74 10.10
C ILE A 458 -0.34 1.69 11.28
N ASN A 459 -0.95 2.87 11.27
CA ASN A 459 -0.78 3.86 12.35
C ASN A 459 -1.30 3.32 13.69
N ALA A 460 -2.44 2.63 13.69
CA ALA A 460 -2.99 1.98 14.87
C ALA A 460 -2.05 0.89 15.41
N LEU A 461 -1.56 0.00 14.53
CA LEU A 461 -0.69 -1.12 14.91
C LEU A 461 0.75 -0.68 15.28
N LYS A 462 1.25 0.42 14.73
CA LYS A 462 2.52 1.02 15.18
C LYS A 462 2.45 1.44 16.64
N ALA A 463 1.33 2.04 17.05
CA ALA A 463 1.10 2.48 18.42
C ALA A 463 0.76 1.34 19.39
N PHE A 464 0.40 0.16 18.88
CA PHE A 464 0.02 -1.00 19.68
C PHE A 464 1.22 -1.59 20.43
N THR A 465 1.09 -1.74 21.76
CA THR A 465 2.17 -2.22 22.66
C THR A 465 2.10 -3.72 22.94
N GLY A 466 1.05 -4.41 22.52
CA GLY A 466 0.89 -5.86 22.63
C GLY A 466 1.78 -6.62 21.64
N THR A 467 1.67 -7.94 21.70
CA THR A 467 2.29 -8.86 20.72
C THR A 467 1.34 -9.06 19.57
N PHE A 468 1.81 -8.97 18.32
CA PHE A 468 0.97 -9.38 17.20
C PHE A 468 1.73 -10.23 16.18
N ILE A 469 1.00 -11.24 15.66
CA ILE A 469 1.46 -12.18 14.66
C ILE A 469 0.50 -12.09 13.49
N PHE A 470 1.02 -11.90 12.28
CA PHE A 470 0.17 -11.67 11.13
C PHE A 470 0.66 -12.34 9.86
N ILE A 471 -0.27 -12.61 8.96
CA ILE A 471 0.00 -12.97 7.57
C ILE A 471 -0.42 -11.77 6.72
N SER A 472 0.40 -11.38 5.76
CA SER A 472 0.02 -10.41 4.74
C SER A 472 0.83 -10.64 3.47
N HIS A 473 0.23 -10.32 2.33
CA HIS A 473 0.89 -10.26 1.02
C HIS A 473 1.26 -8.83 0.62
N ASP A 474 0.82 -7.83 1.40
CA ASP A 474 1.18 -6.42 1.22
C ASP A 474 2.60 -6.15 1.75
N VAL A 475 3.56 -6.00 0.84
CA VAL A 475 4.97 -5.74 1.17
C VAL A 475 5.14 -4.43 1.94
N TYR A 476 4.35 -3.39 1.63
CA TYR A 476 4.41 -2.12 2.34
C TYR A 476 3.96 -2.29 3.79
N PHE A 477 2.85 -2.98 4.03
CA PHE A 477 2.34 -3.29 5.37
C PHE A 477 3.36 -4.10 6.18
N ILE A 478 3.97 -5.12 5.58
CA ILE A 478 5.00 -5.95 6.21
C ILE A 478 6.20 -5.08 6.63
N ARG A 479 6.75 -4.26 5.73
CA ARG A 479 7.91 -3.40 6.00
C ARG A 479 7.65 -2.38 7.11
N GLN A 480 6.41 -1.87 7.21
CA GLN A 480 6.06 -0.87 8.21
C GLN A 480 5.91 -1.43 9.63
N LEU A 481 5.64 -2.73 9.78
CA LEU A 481 5.20 -3.32 11.04
C LEU A 481 6.07 -4.49 11.52
N ALA A 482 6.57 -5.34 10.62
CA ALA A 482 7.31 -6.54 10.99
C ALA A 482 8.68 -6.20 11.59
N GLN A 483 8.97 -6.77 12.76
CA GLN A 483 10.26 -6.73 13.43
C GLN A 483 10.97 -8.08 13.38
N THR A 484 10.19 -9.16 13.19
CA THR A 484 10.67 -10.52 13.06
C THR A 484 9.92 -11.19 11.92
N VAL A 485 10.64 -11.92 11.08
CA VAL A 485 10.06 -12.71 10.00
C VAL A 485 10.17 -14.19 10.36
N LEU A 486 9.03 -14.87 10.33
CA LEU A 486 8.93 -16.31 10.54
C LEU A 486 8.61 -16.97 9.19
N HIS A 487 9.60 -17.60 8.59
CA HIS A 487 9.44 -18.31 7.31
C HIS A 487 8.89 -19.71 7.56
N VAL A 488 7.72 -19.97 6.99
CA VAL A 488 7.00 -21.24 7.07
C VAL A 488 7.24 -22.01 5.79
N HIS A 489 7.93 -23.16 5.88
CA HIS A 489 8.23 -23.98 4.72
C HIS A 489 8.26 -25.47 5.09
N SER A 490 7.52 -26.30 4.35
CA SER A 490 7.49 -27.76 4.51
C SER A 490 7.35 -28.20 5.97
N GLY A 491 6.41 -27.61 6.71
CA GLY A 491 6.15 -27.95 8.11
C GLY A 491 7.20 -27.46 9.11
N ARG A 492 8.16 -26.67 8.68
CA ARG A 492 9.22 -26.10 9.54
C ARG A 492 9.13 -24.60 9.63
N LEU A 493 9.53 -24.06 10.79
CA LEU A 493 9.64 -22.62 11.03
C LEU A 493 11.11 -22.22 11.07
N THR A 494 11.45 -21.18 10.30
CA THR A 494 12.77 -20.54 10.37
C THR A 494 12.59 -19.09 10.78
N THR A 495 13.15 -18.72 11.92
CA THR A 495 13.04 -17.37 12.48
C THR A 495 14.19 -16.50 12.00
N TYR A 496 13.86 -15.34 11.42
CA TYR A 496 14.78 -14.27 11.09
C TYR A 496 14.52 -13.11 12.04
N ALA A 497 15.45 -12.89 12.98
CA ALA A 497 15.37 -11.83 13.99
C ALA A 497 15.73 -10.47 13.38
N GLY A 498 14.87 -9.95 12.52
CA GLY A 498 15.03 -8.70 11.80
C GLY A 498 13.80 -8.40 10.95
N ASN A 499 13.80 -7.22 10.32
CA ASN A 499 12.72 -6.80 9.43
C ASN A 499 12.68 -7.62 8.11
N TYR A 500 11.73 -7.29 7.25
CA TYR A 500 11.55 -7.99 5.97
C TYR A 500 12.77 -7.85 5.03
N ASP A 501 13.43 -6.70 5.03
CA ASP A 501 14.62 -6.47 4.19
C ASP A 501 15.80 -7.32 4.69
N TYR A 502 15.98 -7.45 6.00
CA TYR A 502 16.95 -8.38 6.59
C TYR A 502 16.67 -9.85 6.22
N TYR A 503 15.39 -10.25 6.19
CA TYR A 503 14.99 -11.58 5.72
C TYR A 503 15.41 -11.80 4.26
N LEU A 504 15.14 -10.83 3.37
CA LEU A 504 15.54 -10.94 1.95
C LEU A 504 17.05 -11.09 1.81
N GLU A 505 17.83 -10.31 2.53
CA GLU A 505 19.30 -10.38 2.52
C GLU A 505 19.82 -11.72 3.06
N LYS A 506 19.32 -12.20 4.19
CA LYS A 506 19.79 -13.43 4.85
C LYS A 506 19.33 -14.73 4.20
N SER A 507 18.23 -14.72 3.48
CA SER A 507 17.80 -15.88 2.70
C SER A 507 18.74 -16.22 1.53
N LYS A 508 19.78 -15.40 1.29
CA LYS A 508 20.76 -15.52 0.20
C LYS A 508 20.12 -15.57 -1.19
N ALA A 509 18.97 -14.97 -1.30
CA ALA A 509 18.23 -14.88 -2.54
C ALA A 509 18.65 -13.62 -3.29
N SER A 510 18.74 -13.69 -4.61
CA SER A 510 19.02 -12.52 -5.46
C SER A 510 17.82 -11.58 -5.54
N ASN A 511 16.62 -12.09 -5.21
CA ASN A 511 15.37 -11.33 -5.19
C ASN A 511 14.39 -11.88 -4.16
N ALA A 512 13.30 -11.14 -3.92
CA ALA A 512 12.28 -11.50 -2.93
C ALA A 512 11.61 -12.87 -3.22
N ARG A 513 11.45 -13.24 -4.49
CA ARG A 513 10.87 -14.52 -4.90
C ARG A 513 11.78 -15.69 -4.55
N GLU A 514 13.06 -15.61 -4.84
CA GLU A 514 14.04 -16.64 -4.46
C GLU A 514 14.09 -16.83 -2.95
N ALA A 515 13.94 -15.75 -2.15
CA ALA A 515 13.88 -15.83 -0.70
C ALA A 515 12.70 -16.68 -0.22
N LEU A 516 11.53 -16.54 -0.85
CA LEU A 516 10.32 -17.29 -0.51
C LEU A 516 10.41 -18.76 -0.90
N THR A 517 11.13 -19.07 -1.98
CA THR A 517 11.30 -20.44 -2.52
C THR A 517 12.59 -21.12 -2.09
N ALA A 518 13.45 -20.46 -1.33
CA ALA A 518 14.78 -20.98 -0.93
C ALA A 518 14.75 -22.36 -0.22
N GLY A 519 13.57 -22.78 0.27
CA GLY A 519 13.36 -24.12 0.82
C GLY A 519 13.18 -25.24 -0.21
N PHE A 520 12.85 -24.93 -1.47
CA PHE A 520 12.60 -25.94 -2.51
C PHE A 520 13.88 -26.50 -3.14
N THR A 521 15.01 -25.78 -3.06
CA THR A 521 16.25 -26.15 -3.76
C THR A 521 17.24 -26.97 -2.92
N SER A 522 16.98 -27.26 -1.64
CA SER A 522 17.93 -27.91 -0.74
C SER A 522 17.63 -29.39 -0.40
N ALA A 523 16.96 -30.13 -1.28
CA ALA A 523 16.74 -31.57 -1.11
C ALA A 523 17.72 -32.40 -1.98
N ARG A 524 19.03 -32.29 -1.71
CA ARG A 524 19.97 -33.32 -2.02
C ARG A 524 21.11 -33.30 -1.01
N PRO A 525 21.25 -34.29 -0.13
CA PRO A 525 22.44 -34.39 0.71
C PRO A 525 23.61 -34.85 -0.12
N GLU A 526 24.42 -33.95 -0.61
CA GLU A 526 25.79 -34.33 -1.03
C GLU A 526 26.61 -34.53 0.25
N GLN A 527 26.95 -35.79 0.45
CA GLN A 527 28.05 -36.15 1.35
C GLN A 527 29.34 -35.52 0.82
N THR A 528 29.75 -34.42 1.39
CA THR A 528 31.10 -33.90 1.19
C THR A 528 31.93 -34.13 2.44
N ALA A 529 33.03 -34.79 2.20
CA ALA A 529 34.08 -35.13 3.15
C ALA A 529 34.55 -33.94 3.97
N LYS A 530 34.83 -34.22 5.25
CA LYS A 530 35.49 -33.33 6.20
C LYS A 530 36.82 -32.80 5.64
N ALA A 531 36.81 -31.54 5.20
CA ALA A 531 38.01 -30.75 5.04
C ALA A 531 38.22 -29.90 6.28
N LYS A 532 39.39 -30.03 6.90
CA LYS A 532 39.82 -29.22 8.07
C LYS A 532 39.84 -27.73 7.71
N PRO A 533 39.43 -26.83 8.57
CA PRO A 533 39.50 -25.41 8.30
C PRO A 533 40.95 -24.92 8.40
N THR A 534 41.55 -24.61 7.26
CA THR A 534 42.73 -23.76 7.18
C THR A 534 42.28 -22.30 7.43
N LYS A 535 42.73 -21.71 8.52
CA LYS A 535 42.56 -20.30 8.82
C LYS A 535 43.23 -19.45 7.74
N PRO A 536 42.50 -18.47 7.10
CA PRO A 536 43.17 -17.52 6.23
C PRO A 536 44.06 -16.61 7.09
N LYS A 537 45.30 -16.43 6.68
CA LYS A 537 46.20 -15.41 7.19
C LYS A 537 45.60 -14.05 6.80
N ILE A 538 45.00 -13.37 7.75
CA ILE A 538 44.57 -11.97 7.58
C ILE A 538 45.83 -11.14 7.40
N ASP A 539 45.91 -10.49 6.26
CA ASP A 539 47.00 -9.55 5.93
C ASP A 539 46.84 -8.32 6.85
N ARG A 540 47.62 -8.31 7.95
CA ARG A 540 47.55 -7.26 9.00
C ARG A 540 47.82 -5.86 8.47
N GLU A 541 48.50 -5.73 7.33
CA GLU A 541 48.77 -4.43 6.73
C GLU A 541 47.54 -3.89 5.98
N ALA A 542 46.77 -4.73 5.29
CA ALA A 542 45.54 -4.33 4.62
C ALA A 542 44.45 -3.87 5.60
N ALA A 543 44.26 -4.60 6.70
CA ALA A 543 43.34 -4.23 7.78
C ALA A 543 43.72 -2.93 8.48
N LYS A 544 45.04 -2.64 8.61
CA LYS A 544 45.54 -1.38 9.22
C LYS A 544 45.32 -0.19 8.26
N ALA A 545 45.47 -0.40 6.97
CA ALA A 545 45.22 0.62 5.95
C ALA A 545 43.70 0.94 5.83
N ALA A 546 42.83 -0.08 5.88
CA ALA A 546 41.38 0.11 5.87
C ALA A 546 40.89 0.92 7.08
N LYS A 547 41.37 0.58 8.31
CA LYS A 547 41.07 1.36 9.52
C LYS A 547 41.58 2.79 9.48
N ALA A 548 42.74 3.03 8.89
CA ALA A 548 43.28 4.39 8.74
C ALA A 548 42.39 5.22 7.79
N ARG A 549 41.95 4.65 6.68
CA ARG A 549 41.10 5.29 5.69
C ARG A 549 39.70 5.60 6.26
N LEU A 550 39.10 4.67 7.01
CA LEU A 550 37.81 4.87 7.69
C LEU A 550 37.90 6.04 8.69
N ARG A 551 39.01 6.12 9.46
CA ARG A 551 39.25 7.22 10.42
C ARG A 551 39.42 8.56 9.73
N GLU A 552 40.04 8.60 8.57
CA GLU A 552 40.26 9.83 7.80
C GLU A 552 38.94 10.37 7.25
N VAL A 553 38.10 9.50 6.65
CA VAL A 553 36.77 9.88 6.13
C VAL A 553 35.84 10.31 7.28
N ARG A 554 35.85 9.62 8.41
CA ARG A 554 35.05 10.01 9.59
C ARG A 554 35.45 11.38 10.13
N ASN A 555 36.75 11.70 10.15
CA ASN A 555 37.23 13.03 10.55
C ASN A 555 36.84 14.12 9.52
N ALA A 556 36.78 13.79 8.23
CA ALA A 556 36.34 14.71 7.21
C ALA A 556 34.83 15.03 7.34
N VAL A 557 34.00 14.02 7.57
CA VAL A 557 32.55 14.18 7.85
C VAL A 557 32.34 15.09 9.05
N GLY A 558 33.02 14.84 10.18
CA GLY A 558 32.88 15.67 11.39
C GLY A 558 33.32 17.14 11.19
N LYS A 559 34.31 17.41 10.33
CA LYS A 559 34.69 18.79 9.98
C LYS A 559 33.64 19.48 9.11
N LEU A 560 33.03 18.75 8.20
CA LEU A 560 31.96 19.28 7.34
C LEU A 560 30.69 19.55 8.15
N GLU A 561 30.33 18.70 9.11
CA GLU A 561 29.22 18.93 10.04
C GLU A 561 29.42 20.22 10.85
N GLN A 562 30.63 20.45 11.36
CA GLN A 562 30.94 21.70 12.08
C GLN A 562 30.85 22.93 11.17
N LYS A 563 31.24 22.79 9.88
CA LYS A 563 31.15 23.87 8.89
C LYS A 563 29.68 24.19 8.55
N VAL A 564 28.85 23.16 8.36
CA VAL A 564 27.41 23.31 8.12
C VAL A 564 26.72 23.99 9.31
N ALA A 565 26.93 23.49 10.53
CA ALA A 565 26.34 24.08 11.74
C ALA A 565 26.73 25.56 11.94
N LYS A 566 27.97 25.93 11.58
CA LYS A 566 28.41 27.31 11.66
C LYS A 566 27.71 28.22 10.63
N LEU A 567 27.54 27.73 9.39
CA LEU A 567 26.86 28.47 8.32
C LEU A 567 25.33 28.57 8.60
N GLU A 568 24.72 27.56 9.21
CA GLU A 568 23.32 27.62 9.65
C GLU A 568 23.11 28.66 10.76
N THR A 569 24.06 28.77 11.69
CA THR A 569 24.02 29.80 12.74
C THR A 569 24.13 31.18 12.14
N GLU A 570 25.06 31.41 11.21
CA GLU A 570 25.26 32.66 10.51
C GLU A 570 24.06 33.05 9.64
N GLN A 571 23.42 32.07 8.99
CA GLN A 571 22.17 32.27 8.25
C GLN A 571 21.02 32.72 9.15
N ALA A 572 20.89 32.08 10.32
CA ALA A 572 19.86 32.40 11.32
C ALA A 572 20.06 33.81 11.89
N GLU A 573 21.32 34.21 12.17
CA GLU A 573 21.66 35.56 12.65
C GLU A 573 21.33 36.64 11.60
N LEU A 574 21.68 36.43 10.34
CA LEU A 574 21.38 37.35 9.25
C LEU A 574 19.87 37.44 8.97
N THR A 575 19.16 36.34 9.11
CA THR A 575 17.68 36.31 8.98
C THR A 575 17.02 37.09 10.11
N ALA A 576 17.46 36.88 11.36
CA ALA A 576 16.95 37.61 12.52
C ALA A 576 17.25 39.15 12.39
N GLU A 577 18.42 39.52 11.87
CA GLU A 577 18.75 40.93 11.66
C GLU A 577 17.90 41.55 10.52
N LEU A 578 17.50 40.76 9.51
CA LEU A 578 16.57 41.20 8.46
C LEU A 578 15.14 41.34 8.96
N GLU A 579 14.74 40.55 9.96
CA GLU A 579 13.39 40.62 10.59
C GLU A 579 13.25 41.79 11.59
N ASP A 580 14.38 42.37 12.03
CA ASP A 580 14.35 43.51 12.95
C ASP A 580 13.86 44.79 12.22
N PRO A 581 12.76 45.43 12.69
CA PRO A 581 12.26 46.67 12.11
C PRO A 581 13.30 47.81 12.05
N ALA A 582 14.25 47.86 12.98
CA ALA A 582 15.33 48.85 13.01
C ALA A 582 16.30 48.77 11.81
N THR A 583 16.38 47.62 11.17
CA THR A 583 17.22 47.39 9.99
C THR A 583 16.73 48.20 8.77
N TYR A 584 15.45 48.53 8.73
CA TYR A 584 14.84 49.30 7.62
C TYR A 584 14.90 50.81 7.80
N GLU A 585 15.47 51.31 8.91
CA GLU A 585 15.74 52.77 9.08
C GLU A 585 16.91 53.26 8.21
N ASP A 586 17.83 52.38 7.83
CA ASP A 586 18.90 52.64 6.86
C ASP A 586 18.59 51.99 5.51
N PRO A 587 18.34 52.78 4.42
CA PRO A 587 17.92 52.24 3.13
C PRO A 587 18.96 51.31 2.47
N GLY A 588 20.22 51.34 2.87
CA GLY A 588 21.31 50.51 2.32
C GLY A 588 21.47 49.15 3.02
N LYS A 589 21.12 49.06 4.29
CA LYS A 589 21.37 47.91 5.17
C LYS A 589 20.61 46.64 4.74
N PRO A 590 19.33 46.68 4.39
CA PRO A 590 18.59 45.46 3.93
C PRO A 590 19.18 44.86 2.64
N HIS A 591 19.65 45.68 1.72
CA HIS A 591 20.29 45.20 0.49
C HIS A 591 21.63 44.51 0.76
N GLN A 592 22.38 45.01 1.71
CA GLN A 592 23.67 44.42 2.10
C GLN A 592 23.45 43.07 2.81
N LEU A 593 22.50 43.00 3.76
CA LEU A 593 22.14 41.78 4.47
C LEU A 593 21.57 40.70 3.55
N ASN A 594 20.71 41.05 2.60
CA ASN A 594 20.20 40.11 1.60
C ASN A 594 21.32 39.53 0.72
N ARG A 595 22.32 40.34 0.37
CA ARG A 595 23.47 39.85 -0.39
C ARG A 595 24.36 38.91 0.42
N GLN A 596 24.53 39.20 1.71
CA GLN A 596 25.25 38.31 2.63
C GLN A 596 24.48 37.02 2.86
N LEU A 597 23.16 37.08 3.05
CA LEU A 597 22.30 35.90 3.22
C LEU A 597 22.33 34.98 2.00
N SER A 598 22.28 35.57 0.78
CA SER A 598 22.42 34.78 -0.45
C SER A 598 23.80 34.09 -0.53
N ALA A 599 24.88 34.78 -0.20
CA ALA A 599 26.22 34.20 -0.21
C ALA A 599 26.41 33.10 0.83
N VAL A 600 25.81 33.23 2.02
CA VAL A 600 25.82 32.17 3.07
C VAL A 600 24.96 30.98 2.65
N THR A 601 23.84 31.23 2.00
CA THR A 601 22.96 30.15 1.47
C THR A 601 23.68 29.32 0.41
N ASP A 602 24.37 29.96 -0.54
CA ASP A 602 25.17 29.28 -1.58
C ASP A 602 26.30 28.44 -0.95
N GLN A 603 26.98 29.00 0.09
CA GLN A 603 28.02 28.27 0.81
C GLN A 603 27.46 27.09 1.63
N LEU A 604 26.26 27.21 2.18
CA LEU A 604 25.57 26.16 2.90
C LEU A 604 25.19 25.01 1.95
N GLU A 605 24.66 25.30 0.78
CA GLU A 605 24.36 24.31 -0.24
C GLU A 605 25.60 23.53 -0.69
N ALA A 606 26.71 24.26 -0.96
CA ALA A 606 27.98 23.64 -1.31
C ALA A 606 28.52 22.74 -0.17
N ALA A 607 28.45 23.20 1.09
CA ALA A 607 28.92 22.44 2.23
C ALA A 607 28.06 21.19 2.49
N ASN A 608 26.74 21.26 2.29
CA ASN A 608 25.84 20.13 2.39
C ASN A 608 26.11 19.08 1.31
N HIS A 609 26.38 19.51 0.09
CA HIS A 609 26.75 18.59 -0.99
C HIS A 609 28.08 17.87 -0.73
N GLU A 610 29.10 18.60 -0.24
CA GLU A 610 30.38 18.00 0.18
C GLU A 610 30.18 17.00 1.34
N TRP A 611 29.30 17.32 2.29
CA TRP A 611 28.98 16.45 3.42
C TRP A 611 28.26 15.17 2.98
N GLU A 612 27.26 15.26 2.07
CA GLU A 612 26.56 14.10 1.52
C GLU A 612 27.51 13.13 0.79
N GLN A 613 28.46 13.66 0.02
CA GLN A 613 29.47 12.83 -0.65
C GLN A 613 30.39 12.12 0.35
N ALA A 614 30.86 12.84 1.37
CA ALA A 614 31.74 12.27 2.40
C ALA A 614 31.00 11.26 3.29
N ALA A 615 29.73 11.52 3.64
CA ALA A 615 28.88 10.60 4.39
C ALA A 615 28.58 9.33 3.58
N GLY A 616 28.32 9.44 2.28
CA GLY A 616 28.16 8.30 1.37
C GLY A 616 29.43 7.43 1.28
N GLN A 617 30.61 8.04 1.24
CA GLN A 617 31.89 7.31 1.29
C GLN A 617 32.11 6.61 2.63
N LEU A 618 31.71 7.25 3.75
CA LEU A 618 31.80 6.65 5.06
C LEU A 618 30.91 5.41 5.18
N MET A 619 29.66 5.50 4.72
CA MET A 619 28.72 4.38 4.70
C MET A 619 29.23 3.22 3.83
N ALA A 620 29.78 3.50 2.66
CA ALA A 620 30.38 2.49 1.80
C ALA A 620 31.56 1.76 2.48
N LEU A 621 32.42 2.48 3.18
CA LEU A 621 33.57 1.92 3.91
C LEU A 621 33.16 1.16 5.19
N GLU A 622 32.04 1.54 5.82
CA GLU A 622 31.49 0.84 7.00
C GLU A 622 30.69 -0.43 6.59
N SER A 623 30.24 -0.52 5.34
CA SER A 623 29.56 -1.72 4.81
C SER A 623 30.53 -2.80 4.33
N ASP A 624 31.81 -2.45 4.07
CA ASP A 624 32.87 -3.39 3.63
C ASP A 624 33.67 -4.00 4.80
N ASP A 625 33.42 -3.59 6.06
CA ASP A 625 34.01 -4.12 7.29
C ASP A 625 33.03 -5.09 7.99
#